data_767404a1b811e6cefd7277b2e8557962
#
_entry.id   767404a1b811e6cefd7277b2e8557962
#
_cell.length_a   1.000
_cell.length_b   1.000
_cell.length_c   1.000
_cell.angle_alpha   90.00
_cell.angle_beta   90.00
_cell.angle_gamma   90.00
#
_symmetry.space_group_name_H-M   'P 1'
#
loop_
_entity.id
_entity.type
_entity.pdbx_description
1 polymer ?
#
loop_
_entity_poly.entity_id
_entity_poly.type
_entity_poly.pdbx_seq_one_letter_code
_entity_poly.pdbx_strand_id
1 'polypeptide(L)'
;MATALKATQPGGVITTCGNIAGAELSTTVFPFILRGLRLIGIDSQNCPNALRKQLWQHLASDCKLQNLKVGLKEVAIEGMLDEIESILRSEVKGRVVLRHEAAA
;
A
#
# COMPACT_ATOMS: atom_id res chain seq x y z
N MET A 1 1.69 11.39 6.18
CA MET A 1 2.14 12.15 4.98
C MET A 1 3.24 13.16 5.31
N ALA A 2 3.08 14.09 6.23
CA ALA A 2 4.11 15.10 6.57
C ALA A 2 5.49 14.51 6.93
N THR A 3 5.53 13.40 7.66
CA THR A 3 6.77 12.68 7.99
C THR A 3 7.48 12.14 6.74
N ALA A 4 6.73 11.57 5.79
CA ALA A 4 7.29 11.08 4.54
C ALA A 4 7.91 12.22 3.72
N LEU A 5 7.23 13.38 3.63
CA LEU A 5 7.77 14.57 2.97
C LEU A 5 9.09 15.03 3.59
N LYS A 6 9.21 14.98 4.92
CA LYS A 6 10.45 15.36 5.61
C LYS A 6 11.60 14.38 5.34
N ALA A 7 11.31 13.08 5.30
CA ALA A 7 12.30 12.01 5.16
C ALA A 7 12.76 11.77 3.71
N THR A 8 12.00 12.23 2.71
CA THR A 8 12.32 12.01 1.30
C THR A 8 13.48 12.90 0.86
N GLN A 9 14.44 12.33 0.14
CA GLN A 9 15.59 13.08 -0.41
C GLN A 9 15.15 14.12 -1.46
N PRO A 10 15.95 15.17 -1.70
CA PRO A 10 15.67 16.14 -2.75
C PRO A 10 15.44 15.47 -4.11
N GLY A 11 14.47 15.99 -4.87
CA GLY A 11 14.04 15.42 -6.16
C GLY A 11 13.19 14.15 -6.06
N GLY A 12 12.98 13.64 -4.85
CA GLY A 12 12.25 12.40 -4.63
C GLY A 12 10.76 12.46 -4.95
N VAL A 13 10.16 11.28 -5.07
CA VAL A 13 8.74 11.09 -5.39
C VAL A 13 8.06 10.37 -4.25
N ILE A 14 6.90 10.86 -3.87
CA ILE A 14 6.00 10.21 -2.91
C ILE A 14 4.71 9.88 -3.63
N THR A 15 4.25 8.65 -3.52
CA THR A 15 2.94 8.24 -4.03
C THR A 15 1.94 8.07 -2.90
N THR A 16 0.67 8.38 -3.17
CA THR A 16 -0.44 8.13 -2.24
C THR A 16 -1.55 7.39 -2.98
N CYS A 17 -2.03 6.30 -2.40
CA CYS A 17 -3.05 5.42 -3.00
C CYS A 17 -4.20 5.09 -2.03
N GLY A 18 -4.21 5.65 -0.83
CA GLY A 18 -5.24 5.39 0.17
C GLY A 18 -5.23 6.42 1.30
N ASN A 19 -6.27 6.38 2.12
CA ASN A 19 -6.53 7.35 3.18
C ASN A 19 -6.94 6.73 4.53
N ILE A 20 -6.47 5.51 4.82
CA ILE A 20 -6.82 4.80 6.07
C ILE A 20 -6.51 5.62 7.32
N ALA A 21 -5.42 6.38 7.32
CA ALA A 21 -5.02 7.24 8.42
C ALA A 21 -5.69 8.65 8.40
N GLY A 22 -6.61 8.87 7.49
CA GLY A 22 -7.32 10.15 7.29
C GLY A 22 -7.06 10.77 5.92
N ALA A 23 -7.96 11.66 5.51
CA ALA A 23 -7.92 12.32 4.20
C ALA A 23 -7.11 13.63 4.21
N GLU A 24 -6.77 14.14 5.38
CA GLU A 24 -6.12 15.43 5.54
C GLU A 24 -4.65 15.41 5.14
N LEU A 25 -4.24 16.42 4.37
CA LEU A 25 -2.86 16.67 4.00
C LEU A 25 -2.38 18.00 4.59
N SER A 26 -1.88 17.96 5.81
CA SER A 26 -1.29 19.14 6.47
C SER A 26 0.18 19.24 6.10
N THR A 27 0.51 20.16 5.17
CA THR A 27 1.89 20.45 4.75
C THR A 27 2.00 21.89 4.24
N THR A 28 3.24 22.31 3.95
CA THR A 28 3.54 23.59 3.31
C THR A 28 4.07 23.37 1.89
N VAL A 29 4.26 24.43 1.13
CA VAL A 29 4.84 24.34 -0.21
C VAL A 29 6.37 24.12 -0.20
N PHE A 30 7.04 24.34 0.92
CA PHE A 30 8.50 24.28 1.02
C PHE A 30 9.13 22.96 0.57
N PRO A 31 8.61 21.78 0.92
CA PRO A 31 9.16 20.52 0.41
C PRO A 31 9.19 20.45 -1.12
N PHE A 32 8.20 21.03 -1.77
CA PHE A 32 8.07 21.02 -3.23
C PHE A 32 9.00 22.05 -3.88
N ILE A 33 8.98 23.31 -3.44
CA ILE A 33 9.76 24.38 -4.08
C ILE A 33 11.24 24.36 -3.71
N LEU A 34 11.61 24.01 -2.46
CA LEU A 34 13.01 24.05 -2.01
C LEU A 34 13.74 22.74 -2.22
N ARG A 35 13.02 21.61 -2.30
CA ARG A 35 13.61 20.26 -2.43
C ARG A 35 13.17 19.54 -3.68
N GLY A 36 12.31 20.16 -4.50
CA GLY A 36 11.83 19.57 -5.76
C GLY A 36 11.06 18.27 -5.57
N LEU A 37 10.41 18.05 -4.41
CA LEU A 37 9.65 16.83 -4.17
C LEU A 37 8.40 16.79 -5.04
N ARG A 38 7.98 15.59 -5.38
CA ARG A 38 6.74 15.33 -6.11
C ARG A 38 5.82 14.46 -5.27
N LEU A 39 4.55 14.84 -5.18
CA LEU A 39 3.50 14.04 -4.58
C LEU A 39 2.51 13.65 -5.69
N ILE A 40 2.33 12.34 -5.87
CA ILE A 40 1.52 11.79 -6.96
C ILE A 40 0.42 10.92 -6.38
N GLY A 41 -0.83 11.21 -6.75
CA GLY A 41 -1.97 10.34 -6.46
C GLY A 41 -2.01 9.12 -7.38
N ILE A 42 -2.31 7.96 -6.84
CA ILE A 42 -2.53 6.72 -7.59
C ILE A 42 -4.01 6.37 -7.53
N ASP A 43 -4.71 6.62 -8.63
CA ASP A 43 -6.10 6.17 -8.79
C ASP A 43 -6.13 4.71 -9.27
N SER A 44 -6.06 3.80 -8.31
CA SER A 44 -6.09 2.36 -8.61
C SER A 44 -7.48 1.86 -9.00
N GLN A 45 -8.54 2.57 -8.62
CA GLN A 45 -9.92 2.19 -8.90
C GLN A 45 -10.22 2.31 -10.40
N ASN A 46 -9.84 3.44 -11.00
CA ASN A 46 -10.11 3.74 -12.42
C ASN A 46 -8.95 3.34 -13.35
N CYS A 47 -8.02 2.52 -12.88
CA CYS A 47 -6.89 2.06 -13.69
C CYS A 47 -7.38 1.29 -14.94
N PRO A 48 -7.05 1.74 -16.16
CA PRO A 48 -7.46 1.05 -17.39
C PRO A 48 -6.98 -0.41 -17.42
N ASN A 49 -7.81 -1.34 -17.89
CA ASN A 49 -7.47 -2.77 -17.90
C ASN A 49 -6.21 -3.09 -18.69
N ALA A 50 -5.94 -2.38 -19.79
CA ALA A 50 -4.72 -2.56 -20.56
C ALA A 50 -3.46 -2.22 -19.74
N LEU A 51 -3.46 -1.08 -19.05
CA LEU A 51 -2.39 -0.68 -18.14
C LEU A 51 -2.26 -1.66 -16.97
N ARG A 52 -3.38 -2.07 -16.37
CA ARG A 52 -3.39 -3.03 -15.27
C ARG A 52 -2.72 -4.35 -15.66
N LYS A 53 -3.01 -4.88 -16.87
CA LYS A 53 -2.36 -6.09 -17.39
C LYS A 53 -0.85 -5.90 -17.54
N GLN A 54 -0.39 -4.77 -18.10
CA GLN A 54 1.03 -4.47 -18.22
C GLN A 54 1.73 -4.41 -16.85
N LEU A 55 1.11 -3.75 -15.87
CA LEU A 55 1.64 -3.68 -14.50
C LEU A 55 1.77 -5.08 -13.87
N TRP A 56 0.77 -5.95 -14.05
CA TRP A 56 0.86 -7.34 -13.57
C TRP A 56 1.96 -8.13 -14.26
N GLN A 57 2.19 -7.91 -15.56
CA GLN A 57 3.31 -8.53 -16.29
C GLN A 57 4.66 -8.10 -15.73
N HIS A 58 4.84 -6.80 -15.45
CA HIS A 58 6.05 -6.29 -14.78
C HIS A 58 6.24 -6.86 -13.39
N LEU A 59 5.17 -6.93 -12.59
CA LEU A 59 5.22 -7.54 -11.25
C LEU A 59 5.53 -9.04 -11.29
N ALA A 60 5.22 -9.74 -12.38
CA ALA A 60 5.53 -11.15 -12.56
C ALA A 60 6.96 -11.39 -13.09
N SER A 61 7.62 -10.38 -13.63
CA SER A 61 8.95 -10.46 -14.27
C SER A 61 10.01 -9.60 -13.58
N ASP A 62 10.32 -8.47 -14.15
CA ASP A 62 11.42 -7.58 -13.77
C ASP A 62 11.23 -6.86 -12.43
N CYS A 63 9.97 -6.63 -12.02
CA CYS A 63 9.61 -6.05 -10.72
C CYS A 63 9.14 -7.10 -9.69
N LYS A 64 9.45 -8.37 -9.90
CA LYS A 64 9.01 -9.45 -9.01
C LYS A 64 9.60 -9.32 -7.61
N LEU A 65 8.73 -9.23 -6.61
CA LEU A 65 9.13 -9.19 -5.21
C LEU A 65 9.63 -10.57 -4.75
N GLN A 66 10.84 -10.61 -4.18
CA GLN A 66 11.46 -11.86 -3.73
C GLN A 66 10.85 -12.40 -2.43
N ASN A 67 10.32 -11.52 -1.58
CA ASN A 67 9.93 -11.84 -0.20
C ASN A 67 8.43 -11.60 0.06
N LEU A 68 7.56 -12.02 -0.85
CA LEU A 68 6.10 -11.81 -0.72
C LEU A 68 5.50 -12.46 0.53
N LYS A 69 6.16 -13.52 1.05
CA LYS A 69 5.68 -14.23 2.25
C LYS A 69 6.07 -13.54 3.56
N VAL A 70 6.99 -12.58 3.53
CA VAL A 70 7.36 -11.82 4.72
C VAL A 70 6.20 -10.91 5.14
N GLY A 71 5.74 -11.07 6.37
CA GLY A 71 4.57 -10.33 6.88
C GLY A 71 3.22 -10.88 6.40
N LEU A 72 3.19 -12.08 5.80
CA LEU A 72 1.95 -12.78 5.50
C LEU A 72 1.52 -13.61 6.73
N LYS A 73 0.29 -13.42 7.18
CA LYS A 73 -0.40 -14.24 8.18
C LYS A 73 -1.56 -14.97 7.52
N GLU A 74 -1.54 -16.29 7.55
CA GLU A 74 -2.66 -17.10 7.09
C GLU A 74 -3.53 -17.50 8.28
N VAL A 75 -4.83 -17.34 8.15
CA VAL A 75 -5.81 -17.73 9.17
C VAL A 75 -6.95 -18.50 8.55
N ALA A 76 -7.55 -19.42 9.31
CA ALA A 76 -8.78 -20.08 8.93
C ALA A 76 -9.96 -19.11 9.05
N ILE A 77 -11.10 -19.44 8.44
CA ILE A 77 -12.28 -18.57 8.39
C ILE A 77 -12.83 -18.25 9.79
N GLU A 78 -12.68 -19.20 10.72
CA GLU A 78 -13.10 -19.06 12.11
C GLU A 78 -12.35 -17.96 12.86
N GLY A 79 -11.09 -17.71 12.50
CA GLY A 79 -10.25 -16.65 13.09
C GLY A 79 -10.43 -15.27 12.44
N MET A 80 -11.31 -15.14 11.45
CA MET A 80 -11.48 -13.91 10.67
C MET A 80 -11.91 -12.71 11.53
N LEU A 81 -12.83 -12.90 12.47
CA LEU A 81 -13.37 -11.82 13.28
C LEU A 81 -12.31 -11.18 14.19
N ASP A 82 -11.47 -11.98 14.82
CA ASP A 82 -10.37 -11.51 15.65
C ASP A 82 -9.36 -10.69 14.85
N GLU A 83 -9.07 -11.13 13.62
CA GLU A 83 -8.19 -10.40 12.72
C GLU A 83 -8.80 -9.07 12.25
N ILE A 84 -10.10 -9.03 11.97
CA ILE A 84 -10.80 -7.78 11.63
C ILE A 84 -10.70 -6.78 12.80
N GLU A 85 -10.93 -7.21 14.02
CA GLU A 85 -10.79 -6.35 15.20
C GLU A 85 -9.36 -5.82 15.34
N SER A 86 -8.35 -6.68 15.16
CA SER A 86 -6.95 -6.29 15.22
C SER A 86 -6.58 -5.28 14.12
N ILE A 87 -7.12 -5.44 12.89
CA ILE A 87 -6.95 -4.49 11.79
C ILE A 87 -7.57 -3.14 12.14
N LEU A 88 -8.78 -3.13 12.69
CA LEU A 88 -9.47 -1.90 13.08
C LEU A 88 -8.72 -1.15 14.20
N ARG A 89 -8.01 -1.87 15.08
CA ARG A 89 -7.14 -1.28 16.10
C ARG A 89 -5.75 -0.89 15.57
N SER A 90 -5.48 -1.07 14.26
CA SER A 90 -4.17 -0.81 13.63
C SER A 90 -3.01 -1.64 14.22
N GLU A 91 -3.28 -2.81 14.74
CA GLU A 91 -2.31 -3.71 15.38
C GLU A 91 -1.64 -4.67 14.38
N VAL A 92 -2.22 -4.85 13.19
CA VAL A 92 -1.73 -5.78 12.18
C VAL A 92 -0.66 -5.13 11.30
N LYS A 93 0.49 -5.80 11.18
CA LYS A 93 1.54 -5.47 10.20
C LYS A 93 1.54 -6.50 9.08
N GLY A 94 1.58 -6.03 7.84
CA GLY A 94 1.61 -6.89 6.66
C GLY A 94 0.23 -7.21 6.11
N ARG A 95 -0.01 -8.46 5.76
CA ARG A 95 -1.23 -8.94 5.10
C ARG A 95 -1.80 -10.16 5.82
N VAL A 96 -3.08 -10.12 6.13
CA VAL A 96 -3.84 -11.30 6.56
C VAL A 96 -4.56 -11.90 5.35
N VAL A 97 -4.43 -13.20 5.18
CA VAL A 97 -5.09 -13.97 4.12
C VAL A 97 -5.93 -15.07 4.76
N LEU A 98 -7.19 -15.14 4.37
CA LEU A 98 -8.06 -16.23 4.78
C LEU A 98 -7.80 -17.46 3.89
N ARG A 99 -7.51 -18.58 4.53
CA ARG A 99 -7.41 -19.86 3.84
C ARG A 99 -8.77 -20.55 3.85
N HIS A 100 -9.31 -20.76 2.66
CA HIS A 100 -10.46 -21.65 2.49
C HIS A 100 -9.94 -23.06 2.38
N GLU A 101 -10.46 -23.97 3.23
CA GLU A 101 -10.26 -25.38 2.99
C GLU A 101 -10.96 -25.74 1.68
N ALA A 102 -10.25 -26.43 0.78
CA ALA A 102 -10.89 -26.96 -0.40
C ALA A 102 -12.00 -27.91 0.08
N ALA A 103 -13.23 -27.69 -0.37
CA ALA A 103 -14.31 -28.65 -0.14
C ALA A 103 -13.81 -30.02 -0.61
N ALA A 104 -13.82 -30.99 0.31
CA ALA A 104 -13.43 -32.39 0.02
C ALA A 104 -14.36 -33.01 -0.99
#